data_5087936ce3ca9fa0fbc8afe232b1fe92
#
_entry.id   5087936ce3ca9fa0fbc8afe232b1fe92
#
_cell.length_a   1.000
_cell.length_b   1.000
_cell.length_c   1.000
_cell.angle_alpha   90.00
_cell.angle_beta   90.00
_cell.angle_gamma   90.00
#
_symmetry.space_group_name_H-M   'P 1'
#
loop_
_entity.id
_entity.type
_entity.pdbx_description
1 polymer ?
#
loop_
_entity_poly.entity_id
_entity_poly.type
_entity_poly.pdbx_seq_one_letter_code
_entity_poly.pdbx_strand_id
1 'polypeptide(L)'
;LKSGEKKNIPKPAKAVPEKKKNLLLRYPMWILVIAVLIVYLPTLKLGYTELDDSIFIKEQRDYNRDLSNLVTSFKRGVFNPTQDVYYRPLLLDSFILNYQVSGENIFGWHVVNVLLHLLSVLLLFILLRKLKVSELSSFLLALLFAVHPILSQAVAWIPGRNDTLLAVFVFGYLLAALEFTEKGKTSMLLLQSILLLSALFTKETAVFAAPAAWFLIVFIEEKKIFERPNIILYSSWMIMGLLWFFVRSQATLKNDQLQLSAMIQTLPSRLIVLLQYLGKIFIPVNLSVFPILDDTPDVYGFIALFILAVVIFFSGSKNFKRIAAGLSLYILFFIPALLVPASLNDQDFEHRTYVPMLGILLVLSETVLLKNSIKESTQLFLGITVCVILSVINLNHQKNFNDPVSFWTAAVKTSPHSAYANMMLGARLDKTDLKKSEALMRKAYALDSNQKYINYYMGVMKQSHDSILASEHYFRKELSISDYYMCYFHMARVAFEKNDKPAAIHYLEVFLDKDPSDEQANNNLLLLYLDTKQKEKAKTQVQKMKQYGITVPSGIEEQLQ
;
A
#
# COMPACT_ATOMS: atom_id res chain seq x y z
N LEU A 1 63.95 -31.91 -60.93
CA LEU A 1 62.66 -31.30 -61.12
C LEU A 1 61.83 -31.47 -59.82
N LYS A 2 61.79 -30.43 -58.96
CA LYS A 2 60.88 -30.37 -57.78
C LYS A 2 59.80 -29.41 -58.06
N SER A 3 58.55 -29.88 -58.21
CA SER A 3 57.35 -29.02 -58.32
C SER A 3 57.06 -28.40 -56.98
N GLY A 4 57.05 -27.03 -56.92
CA GLY A 4 56.71 -26.30 -55.70
C GLY A 4 55.18 -26.25 -55.50
N GLU A 5 54.73 -26.85 -54.40
CA GLU A 5 53.35 -26.66 -53.92
C GLU A 5 53.18 -25.22 -53.39
N LYS A 6 52.32 -24.43 -54.06
CA LYS A 6 51.85 -23.15 -53.54
C LYS A 6 50.87 -23.39 -52.37
N LYS A 7 51.33 -23.14 -51.15
CA LYS A 7 50.47 -23.07 -49.96
C LYS A 7 49.45 -21.94 -50.15
N ASN A 8 48.17 -22.29 -50.29
CA ASN A 8 47.06 -21.37 -50.23
C ASN A 8 46.95 -20.82 -48.81
N ILE A 9 47.36 -19.57 -48.58
CA ILE A 9 47.13 -18.82 -47.33
C ILE A 9 45.65 -18.40 -47.32
N PRO A 10 44.83 -18.80 -46.32
CA PRO A 10 43.46 -18.35 -46.23
C PRO A 10 43.42 -16.85 -46.04
N LYS A 11 42.63 -16.16 -46.86
CA LYS A 11 42.36 -14.70 -46.70
C LYS A 11 41.77 -14.48 -45.30
N PRO A 12 42.21 -13.44 -44.52
CA PRO A 12 41.62 -13.11 -43.24
C PRO A 12 40.09 -12.88 -43.42
N ALA A 13 39.27 -13.55 -42.61
CA ALA A 13 37.83 -13.34 -42.59
C ALA A 13 37.59 -11.85 -42.36
N LYS A 14 36.79 -11.22 -43.25
CA LYS A 14 36.35 -9.85 -43.07
C LYS A 14 35.68 -9.74 -41.68
N ALA A 15 36.24 -8.89 -40.82
CA ALA A 15 35.64 -8.56 -39.54
C ALA A 15 34.16 -8.15 -39.77
N VAL A 16 33.24 -8.91 -39.21
CA VAL A 16 31.81 -8.54 -39.25
C VAL A 16 31.72 -7.19 -38.54
N PRO A 17 31.17 -6.15 -39.18
CA PRO A 17 31.08 -4.84 -38.56
C PRO A 17 30.26 -4.98 -37.28
N GLU A 18 30.83 -4.62 -36.11
CA GLU A 18 30.08 -4.51 -34.86
C GLU A 18 28.86 -3.62 -35.10
N LYS A 19 27.67 -4.20 -34.97
CA LYS A 19 26.41 -3.43 -35.00
C LYS A 19 26.54 -2.34 -33.95
N LYS A 20 26.57 -1.06 -34.36
CA LYS A 20 26.55 0.08 -33.46
C LYS A 20 25.35 -0.10 -32.52
N LYS A 21 25.63 -0.35 -31.23
CA LYS A 21 24.56 -0.43 -30.22
C LYS A 21 23.73 0.85 -30.29
N ASN A 22 22.40 0.70 -30.25
CA ASN A 22 21.50 1.84 -30.17
C ASN A 22 21.88 2.68 -28.92
N LEU A 23 21.88 4.01 -29.06
CA LEU A 23 22.28 4.93 -27.98
C LEU A 23 21.49 4.68 -26.68
N LEU A 24 20.21 4.35 -26.80
CA LEU A 24 19.32 4.03 -25.65
C LEU A 24 19.80 2.77 -24.89
N LEU A 25 20.34 1.79 -25.59
CA LEU A 25 20.86 0.56 -24.96
C LEU A 25 22.31 0.72 -24.48
N ARG A 26 22.96 1.87 -24.74
CA ARG A 26 24.27 2.17 -24.20
C ARG A 26 24.22 2.57 -22.72
N TYR A 27 23.12 3.23 -22.30
CA TYR A 27 22.94 3.76 -20.95
C TYR A 27 21.54 3.48 -20.38
N PRO A 28 21.07 2.21 -20.37
CA PRO A 28 19.69 1.88 -20.04
C PRO A 28 19.31 2.31 -18.61
N MET A 29 20.21 2.16 -17.63
CA MET A 29 19.93 2.53 -16.24
C MET A 29 19.73 4.04 -16.09
N TRP A 30 20.50 4.89 -16.77
CA TRP A 30 20.33 6.33 -16.70
C TRP A 30 19.01 6.79 -17.30
N ILE A 31 18.56 6.14 -18.37
CA ILE A 31 17.27 6.44 -18.99
C ILE A 31 16.12 6.03 -18.05
N LEU A 32 16.24 4.90 -17.35
CA LEU A 32 15.28 4.50 -16.33
C LEU A 32 15.22 5.49 -15.17
N VAL A 33 16.37 5.98 -14.70
CA VAL A 33 16.44 7.05 -13.68
C VAL A 33 15.70 8.30 -14.16
N ILE A 34 16.00 8.78 -15.36
CA ILE A 34 15.36 9.97 -15.94
C ILE A 34 13.85 9.77 -16.08
N ALA A 35 13.41 8.60 -16.55
CA ALA A 35 11.98 8.30 -16.71
C ALA A 35 11.24 8.33 -15.37
N VAL A 36 11.79 7.72 -14.32
CA VAL A 36 11.22 7.77 -12.96
C VAL A 36 11.13 9.22 -12.47
N LEU A 37 12.21 9.99 -12.63
CA LEU A 37 12.22 11.39 -12.18
C LEU A 37 11.20 12.24 -12.95
N ILE A 38 11.12 12.12 -14.28
CA ILE A 38 10.14 12.87 -15.08
C ILE A 38 8.70 12.59 -14.60
N VAL A 39 8.37 11.32 -14.34
CA VAL A 39 7.00 10.92 -13.97
C VAL A 39 6.69 11.21 -12.51
N TYR A 40 7.65 11.04 -11.58
CA TYR A 40 7.35 11.10 -10.15
C TYR A 40 7.87 12.33 -9.40
N LEU A 41 8.72 13.20 -10.01
CA LEU A 41 9.05 14.48 -9.38
C LEU A 41 7.81 15.34 -9.03
N PRO A 42 6.71 15.34 -9.81
CA PRO A 42 5.50 16.08 -9.43
C PRO A 42 4.89 15.62 -8.10
N THR A 43 5.09 14.35 -7.69
CA THR A 43 4.56 13.83 -6.42
C THR A 43 5.14 14.54 -5.19
N LEU A 44 6.31 15.16 -5.32
CA LEU A 44 6.95 15.90 -4.23
C LEU A 44 6.14 17.11 -3.74
N LYS A 45 5.14 17.54 -4.54
CA LYS A 45 4.25 18.66 -4.23
C LYS A 45 2.89 18.21 -3.70
N LEU A 46 2.63 16.90 -3.62
CA LEU A 46 1.36 16.37 -3.12
C LEU A 46 1.24 16.56 -1.61
N GLY A 47 0.00 16.70 -1.15
CA GLY A 47 -0.36 16.84 0.25
C GLY A 47 -0.75 15.51 0.91
N TYR A 48 -1.48 15.62 2.00
CA TYR A 48 -2.10 14.47 2.69
C TYR A 48 -3.38 14.05 1.98
N THR A 49 -3.67 12.75 2.00
CA THR A 49 -4.96 12.20 1.51
C THR A 49 -5.97 12.02 2.65
N GLU A 50 -5.48 12.00 3.90
CA GLU A 50 -6.25 11.70 5.11
C GLU A 50 -6.97 10.33 5.03
N LEU A 51 -6.30 9.36 4.42
CA LEU A 51 -6.65 7.95 4.56
C LEU A 51 -5.83 7.34 5.72
N ASP A 52 -4.54 7.01 5.50
CA ASP A 52 -3.65 6.48 6.55
C ASP A 52 -2.42 7.37 6.79
N ASP A 53 -2.12 8.30 5.87
CA ASP A 53 -0.93 9.15 5.93
C ASP A 53 -0.95 10.13 7.11
N SER A 54 -2.11 10.67 7.48
CA SER A 54 -2.26 11.49 8.68
C SER A 54 -1.97 10.69 9.95
N ILE A 55 -2.41 9.42 10.01
CA ILE A 55 -2.17 8.52 11.15
C ILE A 55 -0.66 8.34 11.35
N PHE A 56 0.06 7.96 10.28
CA PHE A 56 1.49 7.68 10.36
C PHE A 56 2.36 8.91 10.63
N ILE A 57 1.97 10.09 10.15
CA ILE A 57 2.83 11.28 10.22
C ILE A 57 2.44 12.19 11.38
N LYS A 58 1.13 12.49 11.53
CA LYS A 58 0.63 13.47 12.52
C LYS A 58 0.26 12.81 13.84
N GLU A 59 -0.59 11.79 13.80
CA GLU A 59 -1.08 11.14 15.04
C GLU A 59 0.03 10.34 15.73
N GLN A 60 0.92 9.70 14.97
CA GLN A 60 2.08 8.96 15.50
C GLN A 60 3.36 9.82 15.58
N ARG A 61 3.27 11.16 15.56
CA ARG A 61 4.45 12.06 15.57
C ARG A 61 5.37 11.82 16.76
N ASP A 62 4.81 11.67 17.96
CA ASP A 62 5.60 11.47 19.18
C ASP A 62 6.29 10.11 19.17
N TYR A 63 5.62 9.08 18.63
CA TYR A 63 6.23 7.78 18.38
C TYR A 63 7.37 7.87 17.37
N ASN A 64 7.17 8.57 16.26
CA ASN A 64 8.19 8.73 15.21
C ASN A 64 9.38 9.60 15.64
N ARG A 65 9.20 10.49 16.61
CA ARG A 65 10.27 11.36 17.12
C ARG A 65 11.33 10.59 17.92
N ASP A 66 10.96 9.52 18.59
CA ASP A 66 11.84 8.77 19.47
C ASP A 66 12.50 7.59 18.74
N LEU A 67 13.83 7.69 18.53
CA LEU A 67 14.64 6.64 17.90
C LEU A 67 14.66 5.31 18.70
N SER A 68 14.35 5.32 20.00
CA SER A 68 14.25 4.07 20.78
C SER A 68 13.12 3.18 20.24
N ASN A 69 12.18 3.75 19.52
CA ASN A 69 11.07 3.03 18.89
C ASN A 69 11.49 2.17 17.70
N LEU A 70 12.70 2.29 17.16
CA LEU A 70 13.26 1.31 16.23
C LEU A 70 13.32 -0.12 16.80
N VAL A 71 13.42 -0.26 18.13
CA VAL A 71 13.36 -1.56 18.80
C VAL A 71 11.94 -1.93 19.19
N THR A 72 11.14 -0.95 19.63
CA THR A 72 9.76 -1.19 20.08
C THR A 72 8.81 -1.48 18.91
N SER A 73 9.14 -1.08 17.69
CA SER A 73 8.40 -1.41 16.44
C SER A 73 8.23 -2.92 16.27
N PHE A 74 9.22 -3.72 16.68
CA PHE A 74 9.18 -5.19 16.65
C PHE A 74 8.23 -5.82 17.70
N LYS A 75 7.71 -5.03 18.62
CA LYS A 75 6.84 -5.49 19.72
C LYS A 75 5.39 -5.02 19.58
N ARG A 76 5.02 -4.40 18.43
CA ARG A 76 3.68 -3.81 18.25
C ARG A 76 3.15 -4.01 16.82
N GLY A 77 1.84 -3.84 16.68
CA GLY A 77 1.18 -3.69 15.38
C GLY A 77 1.41 -2.32 14.74
N VAL A 78 0.97 -2.17 13.50
CA VAL A 78 1.21 -0.98 12.66
C VAL A 78 0.38 0.21 13.11
N PHE A 79 -0.93 0.02 13.26
CA PHE A 79 -1.89 1.09 13.61
C PHE A 79 -2.13 1.17 15.12
N ASN A 80 -2.32 0.02 15.75
CA ASN A 80 -2.62 -0.08 17.17
C ASN A 80 -1.57 -0.96 17.89
N PRO A 81 -0.97 -0.47 18.99
CA PRO A 81 0.03 -1.23 19.74
C PRO A 81 -0.47 -2.58 20.28
N THR A 82 -1.76 -2.70 20.57
CA THR A 82 -2.32 -3.83 21.32
C THR A 82 -3.38 -4.64 20.58
N GLN A 83 -3.89 -4.15 19.44
CA GLN A 83 -5.06 -4.74 18.77
C GLN A 83 -4.92 -4.79 17.25
N ASP A 84 -3.71 -4.95 16.72
CA ASP A 84 -3.49 -4.94 15.29
C ASP A 84 -3.16 -6.33 14.73
N VAL A 85 -3.67 -6.60 13.53
CA VAL A 85 -3.38 -7.80 12.73
C VAL A 85 -2.14 -7.61 11.84
N TYR A 86 -1.80 -6.34 11.53
CA TYR A 86 -0.69 -6.00 10.65
C TYR A 86 0.60 -5.83 11.45
N TYR A 87 1.60 -6.66 11.10
CA TYR A 87 2.90 -6.65 11.74
C TYR A 87 4.00 -6.28 10.73
N ARG A 88 4.45 -5.01 10.74
CA ARG A 88 5.36 -4.44 9.74
C ARG A 88 6.43 -3.53 10.39
N PRO A 89 7.29 -4.06 11.26
CA PRO A 89 8.25 -3.24 12.01
C PRO A 89 9.16 -2.41 11.09
N LEU A 90 9.70 -2.96 9.99
CA LEU A 90 10.57 -2.20 9.09
C LEU A 90 9.83 -1.10 8.30
N LEU A 91 8.52 -1.21 8.10
CA LEU A 91 7.75 -0.08 7.60
C LEU A 91 7.72 1.05 8.63
N LEU A 92 7.41 0.74 9.90
CA LEU A 92 7.43 1.72 11.00
C LEU A 92 8.83 2.34 11.16
N ASP A 93 9.88 1.52 11.14
CA ASP A 93 11.26 2.00 11.21
C ASP A 93 11.60 2.96 10.06
N SER A 94 11.10 2.67 8.85
CA SER A 94 11.27 3.58 7.71
C SER A 94 10.58 4.93 7.93
N PHE A 95 9.48 4.95 8.67
CA PHE A 95 8.77 6.18 9.05
C PHE A 95 9.49 6.92 10.18
N ILE A 96 9.95 6.21 11.21
CA ILE A 96 10.78 6.79 12.28
C ILE A 96 12.01 7.48 11.69
N LEU A 97 12.77 6.78 10.85
CA LEU A 97 13.97 7.33 10.21
C LEU A 97 13.66 8.53 9.30
N ASN A 98 12.56 8.46 8.53
CA ASN A 98 12.14 9.58 7.69
C ASN A 98 11.74 10.80 8.54
N TYR A 99 11.08 10.58 9.68
CA TYR A 99 10.69 11.66 10.58
C TYR A 99 11.89 12.40 11.16
N GLN A 100 13.01 11.69 11.49
CA GLN A 100 14.24 12.34 11.97
C GLN A 100 14.81 13.36 10.98
N VAL A 101 14.61 13.13 9.67
CA VAL A 101 15.15 14.01 8.62
C VAL A 101 14.14 15.07 8.21
N SER A 102 12.85 14.71 8.16
CA SER A 102 11.82 15.53 7.52
C SER A 102 10.80 16.10 8.49
N GLY A 103 10.72 15.58 9.73
CA GLY A 103 9.62 15.90 10.64
C GLY A 103 8.27 15.65 9.97
N GLU A 104 7.37 16.61 10.10
CA GLU A 104 6.06 16.59 9.45
C GLU A 104 6.06 17.18 8.03
N ASN A 105 7.24 17.58 7.49
CA ASN A 105 7.34 18.09 6.13
C ASN A 105 7.16 16.97 5.10
N ILE A 106 5.98 16.93 4.50
CA ILE A 106 5.52 15.87 3.58
C ILE A 106 6.42 15.69 2.35
N PHE A 107 7.12 16.74 1.92
CA PHE A 107 8.06 16.69 0.80
C PHE A 107 9.11 15.57 0.97
N GLY A 108 9.74 15.48 2.15
CA GLY A 108 10.76 14.47 2.41
C GLY A 108 10.20 13.05 2.45
N TRP A 109 8.93 12.89 2.78
CA TRP A 109 8.25 11.58 2.75
C TRP A 109 8.05 11.09 1.33
N HIS A 110 7.64 11.97 0.42
CA HIS A 110 7.55 11.65 -1.01
C HIS A 110 8.91 11.38 -1.64
N VAL A 111 9.96 12.13 -1.26
CA VAL A 111 11.33 11.86 -1.74
C VAL A 111 11.73 10.42 -1.47
N VAL A 112 11.53 9.92 -0.26
CA VAL A 112 11.86 8.52 0.10
C VAL A 112 11.08 7.53 -0.75
N ASN A 113 9.78 7.75 -0.98
CA ASN A 113 8.97 6.87 -1.83
C ASN A 113 9.47 6.84 -3.28
N VAL A 114 9.82 8.00 -3.85
CA VAL A 114 10.39 8.09 -5.21
C VAL A 114 11.73 7.35 -5.31
N LEU A 115 12.60 7.49 -4.29
CA LEU A 115 13.88 6.80 -4.25
C LEU A 115 13.73 5.28 -4.14
N LEU A 116 12.78 4.80 -3.33
CA LEU A 116 12.46 3.37 -3.22
C LEU A 116 11.91 2.83 -4.55
N HIS A 117 11.04 3.59 -5.24
CA HIS A 117 10.56 3.21 -6.56
C HIS A 117 11.69 3.14 -7.58
N LEU A 118 12.56 4.15 -7.61
CA LEU A 118 13.74 4.16 -8.48
C LEU A 118 14.62 2.93 -8.24
N LEU A 119 14.93 2.62 -6.98
CA LEU A 119 15.72 1.45 -6.62
C LEU A 119 15.04 0.15 -7.06
N SER A 120 13.72 0.04 -6.88
CA SER A 120 12.93 -1.11 -7.35
C SER A 120 13.02 -1.31 -8.86
N VAL A 121 12.94 -0.21 -9.64
CA VAL A 121 13.06 -0.24 -11.11
C VAL A 121 14.44 -0.73 -11.54
N LEU A 122 15.51 -0.23 -10.92
CA LEU A 122 16.88 -0.65 -11.23
C LEU A 122 17.12 -2.13 -10.86
N LEU A 123 16.65 -2.56 -9.68
CA LEU A 123 16.74 -3.96 -9.26
C LEU A 123 15.95 -4.88 -10.20
N LEU A 124 14.76 -4.46 -10.62
CA LEU A 124 13.94 -5.19 -11.59
C LEU A 124 14.67 -5.35 -12.93
N PHE A 125 15.27 -4.28 -13.45
CA PHE A 125 16.06 -4.36 -14.69
C PHE A 125 17.18 -5.39 -14.57
N ILE A 126 17.94 -5.36 -13.47
CA ILE A 126 19.03 -6.31 -13.20
C ILE A 126 18.47 -7.75 -13.07
N LEU A 127 17.34 -7.91 -12.37
CA LEU A 127 16.69 -9.21 -12.19
C LEU A 127 16.22 -9.82 -13.52
N LEU A 128 15.59 -9.03 -14.40
CA LEU A 128 15.19 -9.49 -15.73
C LEU A 128 16.41 -9.91 -16.56
N ARG A 129 17.54 -9.17 -16.48
CA ARG A 129 18.81 -9.57 -17.12
C ARG A 129 19.34 -10.89 -16.54
N LYS A 130 19.29 -11.05 -15.21
CA LYS A 130 19.69 -12.28 -14.52
C LYS A 130 18.85 -13.47 -14.96
N LEU A 131 17.56 -13.27 -15.18
CA LEU A 131 16.61 -14.27 -15.70
C LEU A 131 16.73 -14.49 -17.21
N LYS A 132 17.82 -14.05 -17.85
CA LYS A 132 18.15 -14.26 -19.27
C LYS A 132 17.13 -13.64 -20.24
N VAL A 133 16.43 -12.58 -19.83
CA VAL A 133 15.65 -11.75 -20.73
C VAL A 133 16.61 -10.89 -21.55
N SER A 134 16.32 -10.64 -22.85
CA SER A 134 17.17 -9.84 -23.72
C SER A 134 17.40 -8.43 -23.13
N GLU A 135 18.50 -7.75 -23.51
CA GLU A 135 18.81 -6.42 -23.00
C GLU A 135 17.70 -5.41 -23.34
N LEU A 136 17.26 -5.43 -24.60
CA LEU A 136 16.16 -4.58 -25.08
C LEU A 136 14.85 -4.86 -24.35
N SER A 137 14.46 -6.14 -24.25
CA SER A 137 13.21 -6.50 -23.57
C SER A 137 13.26 -6.16 -22.07
N SER A 138 14.41 -6.39 -21.41
CA SER A 138 14.59 -6.02 -19.99
C SER A 138 14.47 -4.51 -19.78
N PHE A 139 15.05 -3.71 -20.69
CA PHE A 139 14.95 -2.26 -20.66
C PHE A 139 13.49 -1.80 -20.85
N LEU A 140 12.80 -2.29 -21.88
CA LEU A 140 11.42 -1.90 -22.17
C LEU A 140 10.45 -2.32 -21.04
N LEU A 141 10.64 -3.51 -20.47
CA LEU A 141 9.83 -4.01 -19.36
C LEU A 141 10.09 -3.25 -18.07
N ALA A 142 11.35 -2.90 -17.78
CA ALA A 142 11.70 -2.06 -16.63
C ALA A 142 11.18 -0.62 -16.82
N LEU A 143 11.21 -0.09 -18.06
CA LEU A 143 10.64 1.22 -18.37
C LEU A 143 9.11 1.20 -18.25
N LEU A 144 8.45 0.13 -18.70
CA LEU A 144 7.02 -0.07 -18.50
C LEU A 144 6.67 -0.05 -17.00
N PHE A 145 7.40 -0.79 -16.18
CA PHE A 145 7.23 -0.79 -14.72
C PHE A 145 7.49 0.60 -14.12
N ALA A 146 8.53 1.30 -14.57
CA ALA A 146 8.90 2.63 -14.08
C ALA A 146 7.78 3.67 -14.24
N VAL A 147 6.98 3.58 -15.31
CA VAL A 147 5.99 4.62 -15.64
C VAL A 147 4.54 4.17 -15.54
N HIS A 148 4.30 2.91 -15.20
CA HIS A 148 2.95 2.32 -15.25
C HIS A 148 2.00 2.97 -14.24
N PRO A 149 0.83 3.50 -14.66
CA PRO A 149 -0.05 4.27 -13.77
C PRO A 149 -0.70 3.45 -12.65
N ILE A 150 -0.85 2.14 -12.81
CA ILE A 150 -1.36 1.25 -11.74
C ILE A 150 -0.44 1.24 -10.51
N LEU A 151 0.86 1.56 -10.70
CA LEU A 151 1.86 1.61 -9.62
C LEU A 151 1.93 2.98 -8.93
N SER A 152 1.22 3.99 -9.47
CA SER A 152 1.28 5.36 -8.94
C SER A 152 0.86 5.46 -7.48
N GLN A 153 -0.15 4.70 -7.06
CA GLN A 153 -0.60 4.68 -5.67
C GLN A 153 0.51 4.24 -4.70
N ALA A 154 1.35 3.26 -5.08
CA ALA A 154 2.46 2.81 -4.25
C ALA A 154 3.55 3.89 -4.05
N VAL A 155 3.60 4.90 -4.92
CA VAL A 155 4.61 5.97 -4.89
C VAL A 155 4.04 7.30 -4.41
N ALA A 156 2.89 7.71 -4.96
CA ALA A 156 2.24 8.98 -4.66
C ALA A 156 1.57 9.02 -3.29
N TRP A 157 1.00 7.91 -2.84
CA TRP A 157 0.43 7.77 -1.51
C TRP A 157 1.51 7.33 -0.52
N ILE A 158 1.76 8.11 0.54
CA ILE A 158 2.90 7.85 1.45
C ILE A 158 2.85 6.45 2.08
N PRO A 159 1.72 5.94 2.62
CA PRO A 159 1.64 4.59 3.16
C PRO A 159 1.84 3.48 2.10
N GLY A 160 1.70 3.79 0.81
CA GLY A 160 2.08 2.91 -0.30
C GLY A 160 3.56 2.50 -0.28
N ARG A 161 4.39 3.17 0.52
CA ARG A 161 5.78 2.79 0.84
C ARG A 161 5.93 1.31 1.18
N ASN A 162 4.93 0.72 1.81
CA ASN A 162 4.97 -0.70 2.16
C ASN A 162 5.23 -1.60 0.94
N ASP A 163 4.75 -1.25 -0.24
CA ASP A 163 4.93 -2.04 -1.47
C ASP A 163 6.23 -1.71 -2.20
N THR A 164 6.64 -0.44 -2.23
CA THR A 164 7.95 -0.05 -2.82
C THR A 164 9.11 -0.59 -2.00
N LEU A 165 9.04 -0.52 -0.68
CA LEU A 165 10.05 -1.06 0.24
C LEU A 165 10.09 -2.60 0.17
N LEU A 166 8.93 -3.25 0.13
CA LEU A 166 8.82 -4.70 -0.09
C LEU A 166 9.50 -5.11 -1.39
N ALA A 167 9.24 -4.40 -2.49
CA ALA A 167 9.80 -4.72 -3.79
C ALA A 167 11.33 -4.61 -3.81
N VAL A 168 11.91 -3.60 -3.15
CA VAL A 168 13.36 -3.48 -3.00
C VAL A 168 13.94 -4.73 -2.34
N PHE A 169 13.35 -5.17 -1.22
CA PHE A 169 13.83 -6.36 -0.52
C PHE A 169 13.57 -7.66 -1.30
N VAL A 170 12.39 -7.80 -1.92
CA VAL A 170 12.04 -9.01 -2.70
C VAL A 170 12.91 -9.12 -3.95
N PHE A 171 13.08 -8.06 -4.74
CA PHE A 171 13.91 -8.13 -5.96
C PHE A 171 15.38 -8.34 -5.62
N GLY A 172 15.88 -7.67 -4.58
CA GLY A 172 17.23 -7.91 -4.05
C GLY A 172 17.42 -9.35 -3.54
N TYR A 173 16.44 -9.86 -2.81
CA TYR A 173 16.41 -11.26 -2.34
C TYR A 173 16.46 -12.25 -3.50
N LEU A 174 15.60 -12.08 -4.51
CA LEU A 174 15.56 -12.96 -5.69
C LEU A 174 16.91 -12.96 -6.42
N LEU A 175 17.52 -11.78 -6.60
CA LEU A 175 18.86 -11.65 -7.19
C LEU A 175 19.91 -12.43 -6.39
N ALA A 176 19.96 -12.23 -5.08
CA ALA A 176 20.95 -12.88 -4.21
C ALA A 176 20.73 -14.40 -4.13
N ALA A 177 19.47 -14.86 -4.11
CA ALA A 177 19.13 -16.29 -4.12
C ALA A 177 19.57 -16.97 -5.44
N LEU A 178 19.27 -16.35 -6.59
CA LEU A 178 19.70 -16.85 -7.90
C LEU A 178 21.23 -16.86 -8.02
N GLU A 179 21.91 -15.83 -7.51
CA GLU A 179 23.37 -15.76 -7.51
C GLU A 179 24.00 -16.85 -6.61
N PHE A 180 23.36 -17.12 -5.46
CA PHE A 180 23.81 -18.20 -4.58
C PHE A 180 23.70 -19.58 -5.26
N THR A 181 22.58 -19.87 -5.92
CA THR A 181 22.40 -21.17 -6.62
C THR A 181 23.36 -21.37 -7.78
N GLU A 182 23.85 -20.28 -8.38
CA GLU A 182 24.83 -20.34 -9.47
C GLU A 182 26.26 -20.45 -8.97
N LYS A 183 26.66 -19.66 -7.96
CA LYS A 183 28.06 -19.50 -7.53
C LYS A 183 28.40 -20.16 -6.18
N GLY A 184 27.42 -20.56 -5.39
CA GLY A 184 27.60 -21.18 -4.08
C GLY A 184 28.27 -20.29 -3.02
N LYS A 185 28.33 -18.94 -3.24
CA LYS A 185 29.02 -18.02 -2.33
C LYS A 185 28.25 -17.79 -1.04
N THR A 186 28.86 -18.05 0.11
CA THR A 186 28.25 -17.85 1.44
C THR A 186 27.76 -16.41 1.65
N SER A 187 28.48 -15.40 1.10
CA SER A 187 28.03 -14.01 1.17
C SER A 187 26.65 -13.79 0.52
N MET A 188 26.34 -14.51 -0.57
CA MET A 188 25.04 -14.43 -1.22
C MET A 188 23.95 -15.16 -0.42
N LEU A 189 24.31 -16.27 0.25
CA LEU A 189 23.42 -16.94 1.19
C LEU A 189 23.04 -16.03 2.36
N LEU A 190 24.01 -15.34 2.95
CA LEU A 190 23.76 -14.38 4.03
C LEU A 190 22.93 -13.18 3.54
N LEU A 191 23.29 -12.62 2.39
CA LEU A 191 22.58 -11.47 1.82
C LEU A 191 21.11 -11.80 1.53
N GLN A 192 20.83 -12.94 0.88
CA GLN A 192 19.44 -13.34 0.60
C GLN A 192 18.67 -13.60 1.89
N SER A 193 19.30 -14.16 2.94
CA SER A 193 18.63 -14.40 4.23
C SER A 193 18.25 -13.09 4.91
N ILE A 194 19.15 -12.09 4.91
CA ILE A 194 18.87 -10.76 5.45
C ILE A 194 17.75 -10.08 4.66
N LEU A 195 17.82 -10.11 3.32
CA LEU A 195 16.80 -9.48 2.47
C LEU A 195 15.43 -10.15 2.57
N LEU A 196 15.38 -11.49 2.68
CA LEU A 196 14.13 -12.22 2.92
C LEU A 196 13.52 -11.85 4.28
N LEU A 197 14.33 -11.82 5.33
CA LEU A 197 13.86 -11.44 6.66
C LEU A 197 13.39 -9.98 6.68
N SER A 198 14.10 -9.07 5.99
CA SER A 198 13.69 -7.67 5.84
C SER A 198 12.36 -7.55 5.07
N ALA A 199 12.17 -8.34 4.01
CA ALA A 199 10.90 -8.38 3.29
C ALA A 199 9.75 -8.86 4.20
N LEU A 200 9.96 -9.92 4.98
CA LEU A 200 8.98 -10.46 5.94
C LEU A 200 8.60 -9.45 7.04
N PHE A 201 9.55 -8.65 7.51
CA PHE A 201 9.29 -7.57 8.48
C PHE A 201 8.71 -6.31 7.84
N THR A 202 8.64 -6.23 6.50
CA THR A 202 8.04 -5.09 5.79
C THR A 202 6.56 -5.30 5.49
N LYS A 203 6.19 -6.50 5.00
CA LYS A 203 4.80 -6.80 4.63
C LYS A 203 4.56 -8.31 4.57
N GLU A 204 3.40 -8.76 4.99
CA GLU A 204 3.00 -10.17 5.06
C GLU A 204 3.06 -10.89 3.69
N THR A 205 2.92 -10.14 2.60
CA THR A 205 3.06 -10.63 1.22
C THR A 205 4.42 -11.30 0.96
N ALA A 206 5.46 -10.94 1.72
CA ALA A 206 6.80 -11.51 1.61
C ALA A 206 6.88 -13.01 1.91
N VAL A 207 5.89 -13.59 2.57
CA VAL A 207 5.81 -15.06 2.80
C VAL A 207 5.88 -15.82 1.46
N PHE A 208 5.39 -15.22 0.39
CA PHE A 208 5.41 -15.79 -0.95
C PHE A 208 6.72 -15.54 -1.73
N ALA A 209 7.68 -14.81 -1.16
CA ALA A 209 8.97 -14.57 -1.83
C ALA A 209 9.81 -15.86 -1.98
N ALA A 210 9.81 -16.72 -0.95
CA ALA A 210 10.52 -18.01 -1.02
C ALA A 210 9.90 -18.99 -2.05
N PRO A 211 8.57 -19.23 -2.08
CA PRO A 211 7.92 -19.94 -3.19
C PRO A 211 8.20 -19.32 -4.56
N ALA A 212 8.18 -17.99 -4.68
CA ALA A 212 8.50 -17.31 -5.94
C ALA A 212 9.93 -17.59 -6.42
N ALA A 213 10.92 -17.53 -5.51
CA ALA A 213 12.30 -17.90 -5.83
C ALA A 213 12.41 -19.37 -6.26
N TRP A 214 11.67 -20.28 -5.60
CA TRP A 214 11.62 -21.68 -6.00
C TRP A 214 11.14 -21.84 -7.45
N PHE A 215 10.06 -21.16 -7.86
CA PHE A 215 9.58 -21.21 -9.24
C PHE A 215 10.65 -20.70 -10.22
N LEU A 216 11.36 -19.61 -9.90
CA LEU A 216 12.43 -19.08 -10.76
C LEU A 216 13.61 -20.05 -10.87
N ILE A 217 14.03 -20.66 -9.78
CA ILE A 217 15.16 -21.61 -9.73
C ILE A 217 14.83 -22.89 -10.51
N VAL A 218 13.63 -23.44 -10.32
CA VAL A 218 13.25 -24.73 -10.94
C VAL A 218 12.85 -24.55 -12.41
N PHE A 219 12.05 -23.53 -12.74
CA PHE A 219 11.49 -23.38 -14.08
C PHE A 219 12.35 -22.55 -15.03
N ILE A 220 13.11 -21.57 -14.53
CA ILE A 220 13.92 -20.69 -15.39
C ILE A 220 15.40 -21.09 -15.36
N GLU A 221 15.97 -21.31 -14.17
CA GLU A 221 17.36 -21.77 -14.07
C GLU A 221 17.51 -23.28 -14.26
N GLU A 222 16.42 -24.02 -14.32
CA GLU A 222 16.36 -25.49 -14.55
C GLU A 222 17.23 -26.29 -13.59
N LYS A 223 17.39 -25.80 -12.35
CA LYS A 223 18.15 -26.48 -11.30
C LYS A 223 17.36 -27.65 -10.72
N LYS A 224 18.06 -28.74 -10.36
CA LYS A 224 17.43 -29.86 -9.68
C LYS A 224 16.98 -29.45 -8.27
N ILE A 225 15.78 -29.87 -7.90
CA ILE A 225 15.15 -29.48 -6.62
C ILE A 225 16.03 -29.84 -5.42
N PHE A 226 16.63 -31.03 -5.41
CA PHE A 226 17.41 -31.56 -4.30
C PHE A 226 18.95 -31.44 -4.50
N GLU A 227 19.41 -30.46 -5.28
CA GLU A 227 20.84 -30.13 -5.29
C GLU A 227 21.27 -29.51 -3.95
N ARG A 228 22.48 -29.83 -3.48
CA ARG A 228 23.00 -29.35 -2.18
C ARG A 228 22.87 -27.84 -1.99
N PRO A 229 23.20 -26.97 -2.95
CA PRO A 229 22.99 -25.53 -2.78
C PRO A 229 21.51 -25.18 -2.55
N ASN A 230 20.58 -25.83 -3.24
CA ASN A 230 19.14 -25.57 -3.12
C ASN A 230 18.61 -26.04 -1.76
N ILE A 231 19.07 -27.18 -1.24
CA ILE A 231 18.69 -27.63 0.11
C ILE A 231 19.16 -26.64 1.17
N ILE A 232 20.39 -26.13 1.08
CA ILE A 232 20.92 -25.11 1.99
C ILE A 232 20.07 -23.84 1.92
N LEU A 233 19.70 -23.42 0.71
CA LEU A 233 18.86 -22.25 0.48
C LEU A 233 17.47 -22.43 1.10
N TYR A 234 16.80 -23.56 0.86
CA TYR A 234 15.48 -23.87 1.44
C TYR A 234 15.51 -23.95 2.96
N SER A 235 16.59 -24.51 3.53
CA SER A 235 16.80 -24.53 4.98
C SER A 235 16.92 -23.11 5.54
N SER A 236 17.63 -22.20 4.83
CA SER A 236 17.73 -20.81 5.24
C SER A 236 16.37 -20.09 5.20
N TRP A 237 15.53 -20.36 4.19
CA TRP A 237 14.18 -19.80 4.11
C TRP A 237 13.30 -20.25 5.28
N MET A 238 13.38 -21.53 5.62
CA MET A 238 12.64 -22.07 6.77
C MET A 238 13.08 -21.40 8.07
N ILE A 239 14.39 -21.24 8.28
CA ILE A 239 14.93 -20.55 9.47
C ILE A 239 14.44 -19.10 9.53
N MET A 240 14.50 -18.36 8.43
CA MET A 240 14.04 -16.96 8.38
C MET A 240 12.53 -16.85 8.61
N GLY A 241 11.75 -17.77 8.02
CA GLY A 241 10.31 -17.85 8.24
C GLY A 241 9.93 -18.14 9.70
N LEU A 242 10.62 -19.11 10.33
CA LEU A 242 10.42 -19.45 11.75
C LEU A 242 10.82 -18.30 12.67
N LEU A 243 11.93 -17.62 12.40
CA LEU A 243 12.36 -16.45 13.15
C LEU A 243 11.32 -15.32 13.06
N TRP A 244 10.87 -15.00 11.85
CA TRP A 244 9.81 -14.01 11.64
C TRP A 244 8.52 -14.39 12.38
N PHE A 245 8.08 -15.64 12.26
CA PHE A 245 6.87 -16.13 12.92
C PHE A 245 6.97 -16.04 14.44
N PHE A 246 8.13 -16.42 15.00
CA PHE A 246 8.39 -16.31 16.43
C PHE A 246 8.31 -14.86 16.93
N VAL A 247 9.00 -13.94 16.26
CA VAL A 247 8.99 -12.52 16.66
C VAL A 247 7.60 -11.91 16.50
N ARG A 248 6.91 -12.19 15.37
CA ARG A 248 5.54 -11.74 15.12
C ARG A 248 4.56 -12.24 16.19
N SER A 249 4.68 -13.50 16.62
CA SER A 249 3.78 -14.09 17.62
C SER A 249 3.88 -13.44 19.00
N GLN A 250 4.97 -12.70 19.29
CA GLN A 250 5.12 -11.93 20.53
C GLN A 250 4.48 -10.53 20.42
N ALA A 251 4.31 -10.01 19.21
CA ALA A 251 3.85 -8.65 18.93
C ALA A 251 2.34 -8.56 18.62
N THR A 252 1.77 -9.64 18.07
CA THR A 252 0.34 -9.69 17.70
C THR A 252 -0.47 -10.42 18.76
N LEU A 253 -1.73 -9.99 18.98
CA LEU A 253 -2.60 -10.61 19.97
C LEU A 253 -2.90 -12.08 19.65
N LYS A 254 -2.93 -12.91 20.71
CA LYS A 254 -3.34 -14.33 20.62
C LYS A 254 -4.79 -14.55 20.16
N ASN A 255 -5.61 -13.51 20.17
CA ASN A 255 -7.02 -13.57 19.77
C ASN A 255 -7.28 -13.38 18.27
N ASP A 256 -6.26 -13.16 17.47
CA ASP A 256 -6.35 -13.21 16.01
C ASP A 256 -6.33 -14.68 15.50
N GLN A 257 -7.20 -15.48 16.00
CA GLN A 257 -7.92 -16.39 15.12
C GLN A 257 -8.79 -15.50 14.22
N LEU A 258 -8.14 -14.61 13.45
CA LEU A 258 -8.68 -14.17 12.20
C LEU A 258 -9.27 -15.42 11.60
N GLN A 259 -10.56 -15.39 11.43
CA GLN A 259 -11.35 -16.53 11.04
C GLN A 259 -10.85 -16.98 9.67
N LEU A 260 -9.71 -17.69 9.65
CA LEU A 260 -9.13 -18.24 8.42
C LEU A 260 -10.20 -18.97 7.63
N SER A 261 -11.14 -19.61 8.36
CA SER A 261 -12.34 -20.20 7.79
C SER A 261 -13.23 -19.17 7.06
N ALA A 262 -13.45 -17.98 7.62
CA ALA A 262 -14.25 -16.94 6.97
C ALA A 262 -13.50 -16.35 5.75
N MET A 263 -12.18 -16.14 5.85
CA MET A 263 -11.36 -15.69 4.72
C MET A 263 -11.34 -16.73 3.58
N ILE A 264 -11.29 -18.02 3.90
CA ILE A 264 -11.37 -19.10 2.89
C ILE A 264 -12.76 -19.15 2.25
N GLN A 265 -13.83 -18.92 3.00
CA GLN A 265 -15.20 -18.89 2.47
C GLN A 265 -15.41 -17.75 1.47
N THR A 266 -14.77 -16.60 1.65
CA THR A 266 -14.86 -15.46 0.72
C THR A 266 -13.94 -15.60 -0.50
N LEU A 267 -12.95 -16.49 -0.47
CA LEU A 267 -11.95 -16.65 -1.53
C LEU A 267 -12.57 -16.86 -2.93
N PRO A 268 -13.59 -17.72 -3.15
CA PRO A 268 -14.16 -17.92 -4.49
C PRO A 268 -14.71 -16.64 -5.12
N SER A 269 -15.41 -15.80 -4.34
CA SER A 269 -15.96 -14.52 -4.83
C SER A 269 -14.88 -13.50 -5.13
N ARG A 270 -13.70 -13.62 -4.53
CA ARG A 270 -12.57 -12.71 -4.73
C ARG A 270 -11.59 -13.12 -5.84
N LEU A 271 -11.74 -14.31 -6.41
CA LEU A 271 -10.85 -14.72 -7.53
C LEU A 271 -10.96 -13.80 -8.74
N ILE A 272 -12.11 -13.16 -8.94
CA ILE A 272 -12.33 -12.16 -10.00
C ILE A 272 -11.38 -10.97 -9.89
N VAL A 273 -10.91 -10.65 -8.69
CA VAL A 273 -9.96 -9.55 -8.42
C VAL A 273 -8.65 -9.73 -9.22
N LEU A 274 -8.18 -10.97 -9.39
CA LEU A 274 -7.01 -11.26 -10.23
C LEU A 274 -7.23 -10.79 -11.67
N LEU A 275 -8.44 -11.01 -12.18
CA LEU A 275 -8.80 -10.60 -13.52
C LEU A 275 -8.95 -9.07 -13.61
N GLN A 276 -9.55 -8.44 -12.60
CA GLN A 276 -9.68 -6.97 -12.54
C GLN A 276 -8.31 -6.28 -12.51
N TYR A 277 -7.35 -6.79 -11.72
CA TYR A 277 -5.97 -6.27 -11.73
C TYR A 277 -5.27 -6.48 -13.07
N LEU A 278 -5.46 -7.65 -13.71
CA LEU A 278 -4.94 -7.89 -15.04
C LEU A 278 -5.51 -6.86 -16.05
N GLY A 279 -6.81 -6.58 -15.96
CA GLY A 279 -7.48 -5.54 -16.73
C GLY A 279 -6.82 -4.17 -16.57
N LYS A 280 -6.58 -3.74 -15.34
CA LYS A 280 -5.94 -2.45 -15.03
C LYS A 280 -4.47 -2.39 -15.46
N ILE A 281 -3.76 -3.53 -15.53
CA ILE A 281 -2.38 -3.60 -16.07
C ILE A 281 -2.39 -3.37 -17.59
N PHE A 282 -3.32 -3.94 -18.34
CA PHE A 282 -3.34 -3.83 -19.80
C PHE A 282 -4.14 -2.62 -20.30
N ILE A 283 -5.18 -2.23 -19.59
CA ILE A 283 -6.13 -1.18 -19.95
C ILE A 283 -6.35 -0.25 -18.75
N PRO A 284 -5.39 0.63 -18.45
CA PRO A 284 -5.42 1.48 -17.24
C PRO A 284 -6.34 2.70 -17.40
N VAL A 285 -7.60 2.48 -17.79
CA VAL A 285 -8.59 3.54 -18.02
C VAL A 285 -9.50 3.79 -16.82
N ASN A 286 -9.63 2.81 -15.93
CA ASN A 286 -10.48 2.89 -14.72
C ASN A 286 -9.64 2.71 -13.44
N LEU A 287 -8.60 3.55 -13.31
CA LEU A 287 -7.78 3.58 -12.10
C LEU A 287 -8.53 4.31 -10.98
N SER A 288 -8.44 3.77 -9.77
CA SER A 288 -9.10 4.30 -8.59
C SER A 288 -8.13 4.46 -7.44
N VAL A 289 -8.28 5.54 -6.69
CA VAL A 289 -7.52 5.75 -5.44
C VAL A 289 -8.11 4.92 -4.28
N PHE A 290 -9.38 4.53 -4.39
CA PHE A 290 -10.09 3.71 -3.40
C PHE A 290 -11.04 2.73 -4.12
N PRO A 291 -10.49 1.72 -4.83
CA PRO A 291 -11.29 0.77 -5.60
C PRO A 291 -12.03 -0.20 -4.71
N ILE A 292 -13.28 -0.50 -5.07
CA ILE A 292 -14.06 -1.60 -4.51
C ILE A 292 -14.40 -2.61 -5.60
N LEU A 293 -14.65 -3.86 -5.16
CA LEU A 293 -14.91 -4.98 -6.06
C LEU A 293 -16.06 -4.71 -7.02
N ASP A 294 -17.21 -4.26 -6.50
CA ASP A 294 -18.44 -4.08 -7.26
C ASP A 294 -18.39 -2.94 -8.30
N ASP A 295 -17.56 -1.93 -8.05
CA ASP A 295 -17.39 -0.78 -8.96
C ASP A 295 -16.23 -0.96 -9.95
N THR A 296 -15.50 -2.09 -9.89
CA THR A 296 -14.38 -2.38 -10.79
C THR A 296 -14.84 -3.31 -11.92
N PRO A 297 -14.87 -2.84 -13.19
CA PRO A 297 -15.38 -3.63 -14.30
C PRO A 297 -14.51 -4.85 -14.62
N ASP A 298 -15.12 -6.03 -14.70
CA ASP A 298 -14.45 -7.29 -15.04
C ASP A 298 -14.10 -7.40 -16.54
N VAL A 299 -14.85 -6.71 -17.38
CA VAL A 299 -14.70 -6.79 -18.84
C VAL A 299 -13.28 -6.47 -19.32
N TYR A 300 -12.61 -5.51 -18.69
CA TYR A 300 -11.22 -5.17 -19.03
C TYR A 300 -10.25 -6.32 -18.70
N GLY A 301 -10.54 -7.10 -17.68
CA GLY A 301 -9.77 -8.28 -17.33
C GLY A 301 -9.91 -9.39 -18.37
N PHE A 302 -11.13 -9.65 -18.85
CA PHE A 302 -11.36 -10.63 -19.93
C PHE A 302 -10.68 -10.19 -21.24
N ILE A 303 -10.76 -8.89 -21.59
CA ILE A 303 -10.05 -8.35 -22.75
C ILE A 303 -8.54 -8.49 -22.59
N ALA A 304 -7.99 -8.17 -21.40
CA ALA A 304 -6.57 -8.31 -21.12
C ALA A 304 -6.10 -9.76 -21.21
N LEU A 305 -6.87 -10.70 -20.67
CA LEU A 305 -6.59 -12.13 -20.76
C LEU A 305 -6.59 -12.61 -22.22
N PHE A 306 -7.58 -12.16 -23.00
CA PHE A 306 -7.65 -12.47 -24.43
C PHE A 306 -6.45 -11.90 -25.19
N ILE A 307 -6.10 -10.62 -24.99
CA ILE A 307 -4.91 -9.99 -25.60
C ILE A 307 -3.66 -10.79 -25.25
N LEU A 308 -3.47 -11.13 -23.96
CA LEU A 308 -2.31 -11.88 -23.50
C LEU A 308 -2.24 -13.26 -24.17
N ALA A 309 -3.37 -13.98 -24.26
CA ALA A 309 -3.45 -15.26 -24.94
C ALA A 309 -3.09 -15.15 -26.43
N VAL A 310 -3.61 -14.12 -27.12
CA VAL A 310 -3.31 -13.86 -28.54
C VAL A 310 -1.83 -13.57 -28.77
N VAL A 311 -1.23 -12.66 -27.98
CA VAL A 311 0.20 -12.31 -28.18
C VAL A 311 1.12 -13.48 -27.82
N ILE A 312 0.73 -14.35 -26.87
CA ILE A 312 1.45 -15.61 -26.59
C ILE A 312 1.25 -16.60 -27.74
N PHE A 313 0.04 -16.75 -28.24
CA PHE A 313 -0.27 -17.70 -29.32
C PHE A 313 0.57 -17.41 -30.57
N PHE A 314 0.67 -16.16 -31.00
CA PHE A 314 1.46 -15.74 -32.16
C PHE A 314 2.98 -15.68 -31.90
N SER A 315 3.47 -15.97 -30.68
CA SER A 315 4.89 -16.06 -30.39
C SER A 315 5.46 -17.37 -30.97
N GLY A 316 6.41 -17.31 -31.88
CA GLY A 316 6.99 -18.46 -32.56
C GLY A 316 7.73 -19.40 -31.57
N SER A 317 8.82 -18.94 -30.98
CA SER A 317 9.54 -19.67 -29.92
C SER A 317 9.16 -19.14 -28.55
N LYS A 318 8.47 -19.91 -27.76
CA LYS A 318 8.03 -19.52 -26.41
C LYS A 318 8.61 -20.49 -25.36
N ASN A 319 9.05 -19.91 -24.26
CA ASN A 319 9.46 -20.71 -23.10
C ASN A 319 8.28 -20.86 -22.15
N PHE A 320 7.56 -21.97 -22.23
CA PHE A 320 6.40 -22.24 -21.39
C PHE A 320 6.74 -22.29 -19.90
N LYS A 321 7.96 -22.72 -19.54
CA LYS A 321 8.41 -22.73 -18.13
C LYS A 321 8.50 -21.31 -17.59
N ARG A 322 8.98 -20.34 -18.39
CA ARG A 322 9.03 -18.93 -18.00
C ARG A 322 7.64 -18.31 -17.90
N ILE A 323 6.73 -18.64 -18.83
CA ILE A 323 5.33 -18.23 -18.75
C ILE A 323 4.70 -18.77 -17.49
N ALA A 324 4.85 -20.07 -17.20
CA ALA A 324 4.33 -20.71 -15.99
C ALA A 324 4.90 -20.06 -14.71
N ALA A 325 6.21 -19.82 -14.64
CA ALA A 325 6.84 -19.12 -13.54
C ALA A 325 6.26 -17.71 -13.35
N GLY A 326 6.11 -16.96 -14.46
CA GLY A 326 5.52 -15.61 -14.41
C GLY A 326 4.09 -15.60 -13.89
N LEU A 327 3.22 -16.47 -14.40
CA LEU A 327 1.85 -16.62 -13.92
C LEU A 327 1.79 -17.06 -12.45
N SER A 328 2.68 -17.98 -12.05
CA SER A 328 2.78 -18.40 -10.65
C SER A 328 3.16 -17.24 -9.73
N LEU A 329 4.14 -16.40 -10.11
CA LEU A 329 4.52 -15.22 -9.34
C LEU A 329 3.36 -14.24 -9.22
N TYR A 330 2.65 -13.99 -10.32
CA TYR A 330 1.47 -13.11 -10.32
C TYR A 330 0.43 -13.59 -9.31
N ILE A 331 0.04 -14.86 -9.36
CA ILE A 331 -0.96 -15.43 -8.47
C ILE A 331 -0.47 -15.46 -7.02
N LEU A 332 0.75 -15.95 -6.77
CA LEU A 332 1.31 -16.09 -5.43
C LEU A 332 1.32 -14.77 -4.66
N PHE A 333 1.82 -13.70 -5.27
CA PHE A 333 1.90 -12.41 -4.59
C PHE A 333 0.54 -11.73 -4.41
N PHE A 334 -0.52 -12.18 -5.11
CA PHE A 334 -1.89 -11.72 -4.88
C PHE A 334 -2.64 -12.53 -3.81
N ILE A 335 -2.17 -13.71 -3.39
CA ILE A 335 -2.87 -14.53 -2.38
C ILE A 335 -3.24 -13.72 -1.13
N PRO A 336 -2.35 -12.88 -0.53
CA PRO A 336 -2.72 -12.09 0.63
C PRO A 336 -3.83 -11.06 0.35
N ALA A 337 -3.91 -10.54 -0.87
CA ALA A 337 -4.98 -9.62 -1.27
C ALA A 337 -6.35 -10.32 -1.44
N LEU A 338 -6.32 -11.62 -1.71
CA LEU A 338 -7.54 -12.45 -1.78
C LEU A 338 -8.01 -12.91 -0.40
N LEU A 339 -7.09 -12.96 0.57
CA LEU A 339 -7.34 -13.39 1.95
C LEU A 339 -7.39 -12.17 2.87
N VAL A 340 -8.36 -11.27 2.67
CA VAL A 340 -8.55 -10.09 3.52
C VAL A 340 -9.71 -10.30 4.50
N PRO A 341 -9.65 -9.67 5.71
CA PRO A 341 -10.76 -9.70 6.65
C PRO A 341 -12.06 -9.19 6.04
N ALA A 342 -13.21 -9.72 6.49
CA ALA A 342 -14.53 -9.32 5.99
C ALA A 342 -14.78 -7.80 6.08
N SER A 343 -14.23 -7.14 7.10
CA SER A 343 -14.30 -5.67 7.27
C SER A 343 -13.56 -4.87 6.19
N LEU A 344 -12.69 -5.51 5.40
CA LEU A 344 -11.91 -4.88 4.32
C LEU A 344 -12.20 -5.52 2.95
N ASN A 345 -13.24 -6.35 2.85
CA ASN A 345 -13.53 -7.15 1.65
C ASN A 345 -13.73 -6.32 0.39
N ASP A 346 -14.23 -5.09 0.52
CA ASP A 346 -14.60 -4.27 -0.62
C ASP A 346 -13.41 -3.52 -1.23
N GLN A 347 -12.24 -3.51 -0.55
CA GLN A 347 -11.13 -2.65 -0.94
C GLN A 347 -10.06 -3.43 -1.71
N ASP A 348 -9.92 -3.15 -3.01
CA ASP A 348 -8.93 -3.76 -3.89
C ASP A 348 -7.89 -2.75 -4.39
N PHE A 349 -7.11 -2.22 -3.45
CA PHE A 349 -6.11 -1.19 -3.69
C PHE A 349 -5.08 -1.55 -4.77
N GLU A 350 -4.84 -0.62 -5.69
CA GLU A 350 -3.99 -0.82 -6.87
C GLU A 350 -2.50 -1.00 -6.53
N HIS A 351 -2.01 -0.42 -5.42
CA HIS A 351 -0.64 -0.63 -4.95
C HIS A 351 -0.29 -2.10 -4.71
N ARG A 352 -1.28 -2.97 -4.48
CA ARG A 352 -1.08 -4.42 -4.32
C ARG A 352 -0.52 -5.10 -5.57
N THR A 353 -0.61 -4.46 -6.76
CA THR A 353 -0.05 -4.97 -8.02
C THR A 353 1.47 -4.82 -8.13
N TYR A 354 2.10 -4.07 -7.23
CA TYR A 354 3.49 -3.64 -7.37
C TYR A 354 4.48 -4.81 -7.54
N VAL A 355 4.50 -5.75 -6.62
CA VAL A 355 5.36 -6.96 -6.72
C VAL A 355 4.81 -7.99 -7.71
N PRO A 356 3.49 -8.30 -7.73
CA PRO A 356 2.91 -9.23 -8.72
C PRO A 356 3.21 -8.87 -10.17
N MET A 357 3.40 -7.58 -10.48
CA MET A 357 3.70 -7.13 -11.85
C MET A 357 4.95 -7.79 -12.42
N LEU A 358 5.96 -8.17 -11.60
CA LEU A 358 7.11 -8.96 -12.04
C LEU A 358 6.67 -10.22 -12.81
N GLY A 359 5.62 -10.90 -12.34
CA GLY A 359 5.07 -12.09 -12.98
C GLY A 359 4.57 -11.81 -14.40
N ILE A 360 3.77 -10.74 -14.56
CA ILE A 360 3.25 -10.33 -15.87
C ILE A 360 4.38 -9.89 -16.80
N LEU A 361 5.39 -9.16 -16.30
CA LEU A 361 6.55 -8.75 -17.10
C LEU A 361 7.34 -9.96 -17.63
N LEU A 362 7.48 -11.03 -16.83
CA LEU A 362 8.09 -12.28 -17.28
C LEU A 362 7.26 -12.96 -18.38
N VAL A 363 5.94 -12.98 -18.25
CA VAL A 363 5.05 -13.49 -19.32
C VAL A 363 5.20 -12.66 -20.59
N LEU A 364 5.17 -11.32 -20.47
CA LEU A 364 5.33 -10.40 -21.61
C LEU A 364 6.67 -10.60 -22.31
N SER A 365 7.74 -10.95 -21.60
CA SER A 365 9.06 -11.23 -22.21
C SER A 365 9.05 -12.39 -23.20
N GLU A 366 8.04 -13.25 -23.15
CA GLU A 366 7.86 -14.42 -24.03
C GLU A 366 6.89 -14.15 -25.19
N THR A 367 6.33 -12.94 -25.31
CA THR A 367 5.38 -12.59 -26.35
C THR A 367 6.06 -12.18 -27.66
N VAL A 368 5.32 -12.25 -28.75
CA VAL A 368 5.78 -11.83 -30.10
C VAL A 368 6.28 -10.37 -30.09
N LEU A 369 5.74 -9.52 -29.21
CA LEU A 369 6.10 -8.10 -29.13
C LEU A 369 7.56 -7.88 -28.70
N LEU A 370 8.12 -8.77 -27.88
CA LEU A 370 9.45 -8.63 -27.29
C LEU A 370 10.43 -9.73 -27.75
N LYS A 371 10.00 -10.64 -28.62
CA LYS A 371 10.87 -11.65 -29.24
C LYS A 371 11.54 -11.09 -30.50
N ASN A 372 12.64 -11.72 -30.92
CA ASN A 372 13.45 -11.34 -32.08
C ASN A 372 12.71 -11.43 -33.43
N SER A 373 11.43 -11.78 -33.43
CA SER A 373 10.56 -11.78 -34.61
C SER A 373 10.23 -10.37 -35.14
N ILE A 374 10.35 -9.35 -34.31
CA ILE A 374 10.15 -7.94 -34.67
C ILE A 374 11.49 -7.20 -34.65
N LYS A 375 11.72 -6.30 -35.61
CA LYS A 375 12.94 -5.48 -35.67
C LYS A 375 13.10 -4.68 -34.37
N GLU A 376 14.32 -4.61 -33.83
CA GLU A 376 14.63 -3.87 -32.59
C GLU A 376 14.15 -2.42 -32.61
N SER A 377 14.27 -1.73 -33.76
CA SER A 377 13.79 -0.34 -33.93
C SER A 377 12.26 -0.23 -33.78
N THR A 378 11.52 -1.22 -34.26
CA THR A 378 10.06 -1.27 -34.13
C THR A 378 9.66 -1.58 -32.68
N GLN A 379 10.35 -2.52 -32.02
CA GLN A 379 10.11 -2.82 -30.61
C GLN A 379 10.36 -1.57 -29.73
N LEU A 380 11.46 -0.86 -29.98
CA LEU A 380 11.76 0.41 -29.29
C LEU A 380 10.69 1.47 -29.51
N PHE A 381 10.31 1.68 -30.77
CA PHE A 381 9.29 2.66 -31.12
C PHE A 381 7.95 2.37 -30.41
N LEU A 382 7.45 1.14 -30.55
CA LEU A 382 6.20 0.72 -29.92
C LEU A 382 6.28 0.78 -28.37
N GLY A 383 7.37 0.25 -27.81
CA GLY A 383 7.56 0.24 -26.35
C GLY A 383 7.64 1.64 -25.77
N ILE A 384 8.40 2.55 -26.39
CA ILE A 384 8.49 3.95 -25.95
C ILE A 384 7.14 4.66 -26.09
N THR A 385 6.43 4.45 -27.22
CA THR A 385 5.11 5.03 -27.43
C THR A 385 4.13 4.62 -26.34
N VAL A 386 4.07 3.33 -26.00
CA VAL A 386 3.24 2.82 -24.89
C VAL A 386 3.67 3.47 -23.56
N CYS A 387 4.97 3.53 -23.27
CA CYS A 387 5.45 4.13 -22.03
C CYS A 387 5.13 5.63 -21.94
N VAL A 388 5.17 6.38 -23.05
CA VAL A 388 4.78 7.80 -23.07
C VAL A 388 3.28 7.95 -22.78
N ILE A 389 2.42 7.14 -23.39
CA ILE A 389 0.97 7.15 -23.12
C ILE A 389 0.71 6.85 -21.65
N LEU A 390 1.33 5.80 -21.11
CA LEU A 390 1.18 5.42 -19.71
C LEU A 390 1.71 6.49 -18.75
N SER A 391 2.80 7.19 -19.12
CA SER A 391 3.32 8.33 -18.33
C SER A 391 2.30 9.47 -18.23
N VAL A 392 1.62 9.80 -19.33
CA VAL A 392 0.59 10.84 -19.32
C VAL A 392 -0.60 10.43 -18.44
N ILE A 393 -1.03 9.17 -18.53
CA ILE A 393 -2.10 8.64 -17.67
C ILE A 393 -1.66 8.70 -16.20
N ASN A 394 -0.42 8.30 -15.91
CA ASN A 394 0.15 8.31 -14.56
C ASN A 394 0.18 9.73 -13.97
N LEU A 395 0.74 10.70 -14.71
CA LEU A 395 0.80 12.10 -14.29
C LEU A 395 -0.59 12.70 -14.01
N ASN A 396 -1.61 12.29 -14.76
CA ASN A 396 -2.98 12.72 -14.50
C ASN A 396 -3.57 12.01 -13.28
N HIS A 397 -3.31 10.72 -13.11
CA HIS A 397 -3.82 9.96 -11.96
C HIS A 397 -3.22 10.43 -10.63
N GLN A 398 -1.94 10.81 -10.60
CA GLN A 398 -1.25 11.34 -9.41
C GLN A 398 -1.94 12.58 -8.82
N LYS A 399 -2.60 13.41 -9.63
CA LYS A 399 -3.33 14.61 -9.16
C LYS A 399 -4.42 14.28 -8.15
N ASN A 400 -4.94 13.05 -8.17
CA ASN A 400 -5.94 12.59 -7.21
C ASN A 400 -5.40 12.47 -5.78
N PHE A 401 -4.08 12.45 -5.60
CA PHE A 401 -3.42 12.38 -4.28
C PHE A 401 -2.98 13.75 -3.74
N ASN A 402 -3.44 14.86 -4.36
CA ASN A 402 -2.99 16.21 -4.02
C ASN A 402 -3.44 16.66 -2.62
N ASP A 403 -4.68 16.38 -2.27
CA ASP A 403 -5.31 16.78 -1.01
C ASP A 403 -6.52 15.87 -0.69
N PRO A 404 -7.09 15.94 0.54
CA PRO A 404 -8.19 15.04 0.91
C PRO A 404 -9.43 15.19 0.05
N VAL A 405 -9.79 16.40 -0.38
CA VAL A 405 -10.98 16.63 -1.21
C VAL A 405 -10.79 16.04 -2.61
N SER A 406 -9.62 16.25 -3.21
CA SER A 406 -9.25 15.66 -4.50
C SER A 406 -9.27 14.13 -4.43
N PHE A 407 -8.68 13.55 -3.38
CA PHE A 407 -8.62 12.11 -3.18
C PHE A 407 -10.02 11.48 -3.05
N TRP A 408 -10.83 12.00 -2.12
CA TRP A 408 -12.15 11.42 -1.88
C TRP A 408 -13.15 11.74 -3.00
N THR A 409 -12.98 12.85 -3.74
CA THR A 409 -13.76 13.11 -4.96
C THR A 409 -13.45 12.08 -6.04
N ALA A 410 -12.18 11.75 -6.25
CA ALA A 410 -11.78 10.70 -7.18
C ALA A 410 -12.28 9.32 -6.72
N ALA A 411 -12.23 9.04 -5.41
CA ALA A 411 -12.75 7.81 -4.82
C ALA A 411 -14.26 7.63 -5.10
N VAL A 412 -15.07 8.65 -4.82
CA VAL A 412 -16.53 8.60 -5.06
C VAL A 412 -16.86 8.50 -6.56
N LYS A 413 -16.04 9.11 -7.42
CA LYS A 413 -16.22 9.02 -8.88
C LYS A 413 -16.00 7.61 -9.41
N THR A 414 -14.98 6.91 -8.91
CA THR A 414 -14.60 5.57 -9.40
C THR A 414 -15.23 4.44 -8.59
N SER A 415 -15.66 4.73 -7.37
CA SER A 415 -16.32 3.79 -6.45
C SER A 415 -17.58 4.41 -5.84
N PRO A 416 -18.62 4.69 -6.67
CA PRO A 416 -19.83 5.39 -6.24
C PRO A 416 -20.67 4.59 -5.23
N HIS A 417 -20.52 3.26 -5.17
CA HIS A 417 -21.21 2.40 -4.20
C HIS A 417 -20.43 2.19 -2.90
N SER A 418 -19.25 2.78 -2.74
CA SER A 418 -18.52 2.76 -1.47
C SER A 418 -19.18 3.69 -0.44
N ALA A 419 -19.80 3.12 0.61
CA ALA A 419 -20.33 3.89 1.73
C ALA A 419 -19.21 4.71 2.39
N TYR A 420 -18.04 4.10 2.60
CA TYR A 420 -16.88 4.77 3.20
C TYR A 420 -16.41 5.97 2.38
N ALA A 421 -16.24 5.83 1.06
CA ALA A 421 -15.79 6.95 0.21
C ALA A 421 -16.79 8.12 0.20
N ASN A 422 -18.10 7.83 0.10
CA ASN A 422 -19.14 8.86 0.16
C ASN A 422 -19.14 9.58 1.53
N MET A 423 -19.02 8.84 2.63
CA MET A 423 -18.92 9.39 3.99
C MET A 423 -17.69 10.29 4.14
N MET A 424 -16.51 9.84 3.71
CA MET A 424 -15.27 10.59 3.83
C MET A 424 -15.29 11.88 3.02
N LEU A 425 -15.82 11.85 1.78
CA LEU A 425 -15.99 13.07 0.99
C LEU A 425 -16.99 14.02 1.67
N GLY A 426 -18.11 13.50 2.16
CA GLY A 426 -19.10 14.29 2.89
C GLY A 426 -18.47 15.00 4.10
N ALA A 427 -17.68 14.29 4.90
CA ALA A 427 -16.99 14.87 6.07
C ALA A 427 -15.98 15.97 5.70
N ARG A 428 -15.39 15.94 4.49
CA ARG A 428 -14.46 17.01 4.04
C ARG A 428 -15.17 18.23 3.47
N LEU A 429 -16.42 18.08 3.06
CA LEU A 429 -17.22 19.16 2.48
C LEU A 429 -18.15 19.87 3.48
N ASP A 430 -18.21 19.42 4.72
CA ASP A 430 -19.16 19.92 5.74
C ASP A 430 -19.10 21.44 5.94
N LYS A 431 -17.89 22.04 5.85
CA LYS A 431 -17.66 23.48 6.00
C LYS A 431 -17.68 24.28 4.69
N THR A 432 -17.56 23.63 3.53
CA THR A 432 -17.40 24.29 2.24
C THR A 432 -18.60 24.13 1.31
N ASP A 433 -19.29 22.99 1.38
CA ASP A 433 -20.49 22.68 0.60
C ASP A 433 -21.42 21.75 1.42
N LEU A 434 -22.11 22.37 2.39
CA LEU A 434 -22.98 21.65 3.33
C LEU A 434 -24.05 20.81 2.61
N LYS A 435 -24.67 21.36 1.55
CA LYS A 435 -25.72 20.65 0.79
C LYS A 435 -25.19 19.36 0.16
N LYS A 436 -24.00 19.41 -0.42
CA LYS A 436 -23.36 18.25 -1.02
C LYS A 436 -22.88 17.27 0.05
N SER A 437 -22.33 17.77 1.16
CA SER A 437 -21.95 16.97 2.33
C SER A 437 -23.12 16.12 2.82
N GLU A 438 -24.28 16.73 3.09
CA GLU A 438 -25.46 16.02 3.56
C GLU A 438 -25.98 14.98 2.56
N ALA A 439 -25.99 15.32 1.26
CA ALA A 439 -26.40 14.39 0.22
C ALA A 439 -25.49 13.13 0.19
N LEU A 440 -24.18 13.33 0.34
CA LEU A 440 -23.19 12.25 0.41
C LEU A 440 -23.34 11.41 1.69
N MET A 441 -23.58 12.03 2.85
CA MET A 441 -23.82 11.34 4.11
C MET A 441 -25.09 10.48 4.05
N ARG A 442 -26.20 11.02 3.51
CA ARG A 442 -27.43 10.26 3.31
C ARG A 442 -27.23 9.10 2.35
N LYS A 443 -26.46 9.30 1.27
CA LYS A 443 -26.11 8.24 0.32
C LYS A 443 -25.26 7.16 1.00
N ALA A 444 -24.22 7.55 1.74
CA ALA A 444 -23.37 6.61 2.49
C ALA A 444 -24.19 5.76 3.47
N TYR A 445 -25.09 6.39 4.23
CA TYR A 445 -25.98 5.72 5.17
C TYR A 445 -26.94 4.73 4.48
N ALA A 446 -27.45 5.10 3.30
CA ALA A 446 -28.32 4.23 2.50
C ALA A 446 -27.59 3.02 1.91
N LEU A 447 -26.30 3.19 1.56
CA LEU A 447 -25.44 2.11 1.06
C LEU A 447 -25.09 1.10 2.17
N ASP A 448 -24.64 1.60 3.32
CA ASP A 448 -24.33 0.75 4.49
C ASP A 448 -24.53 1.54 5.80
N SER A 449 -25.64 1.28 6.48
CA SER A 449 -25.93 1.91 7.77
C SER A 449 -25.09 1.37 8.95
N ASN A 450 -24.29 0.32 8.72
CA ASN A 450 -23.37 -0.25 9.70
C ASN A 450 -21.90 0.13 9.42
N GLN A 451 -21.65 0.92 8.37
CA GLN A 451 -20.33 1.47 8.13
C GLN A 451 -19.85 2.25 9.37
N LYS A 452 -18.66 1.95 9.89
CA LYS A 452 -18.06 2.68 11.02
C LYS A 452 -18.07 4.19 10.76
N TYR A 453 -18.43 4.95 11.77
CA TYR A 453 -18.51 6.41 11.82
C TYR A 453 -19.70 7.02 11.07
N ILE A 454 -20.44 6.30 10.22
CA ILE A 454 -21.55 6.89 9.48
C ILE A 454 -22.67 7.36 10.40
N ASN A 455 -22.97 6.58 11.44
CA ASN A 455 -24.00 6.96 12.40
C ASN A 455 -23.57 8.16 13.27
N TYR A 456 -22.28 8.30 13.58
CA TYR A 456 -21.77 9.52 14.21
C TYR A 456 -22.07 10.75 13.35
N TYR A 457 -21.70 10.74 12.06
CA TYR A 457 -21.95 11.87 11.17
C TYR A 457 -23.44 12.15 10.96
N MET A 458 -24.27 11.10 10.84
CA MET A 458 -25.73 11.26 10.77
C MET A 458 -26.30 11.88 12.04
N GLY A 459 -25.78 11.49 13.21
CA GLY A 459 -26.15 12.06 14.50
C GLY A 459 -25.78 13.54 14.61
N VAL A 460 -24.55 13.90 14.22
CA VAL A 460 -24.09 15.32 14.18
C VAL A 460 -24.96 16.15 13.24
N MET A 461 -25.26 15.65 12.04
CA MET A 461 -26.14 16.31 11.09
C MET A 461 -27.55 16.52 11.66
N LYS A 462 -28.11 15.51 12.37
CA LYS A 462 -29.41 15.65 13.05
C LYS A 462 -29.38 16.69 14.18
N GLN A 463 -28.33 16.74 14.96
CA GLN A 463 -28.16 17.79 16.00
C GLN A 463 -28.12 19.22 15.43
N SER A 464 -27.60 19.38 14.21
CA SER A 464 -27.46 20.69 13.58
C SER A 464 -28.77 21.21 12.97
N HIS A 465 -29.62 20.29 12.46
CA HIS A 465 -30.78 20.68 11.63
C HIS A 465 -32.14 20.40 12.24
N ASP A 466 -32.31 19.32 13.00
CA ASP A 466 -33.64 18.89 13.41
C ASP A 466 -33.84 18.99 14.92
N SER A 467 -33.21 18.13 15.66
CA SER A 467 -33.40 18.05 17.11
C SER A 467 -32.22 17.28 17.73
N ILE A 468 -31.73 17.79 18.84
CA ILE A 468 -30.73 17.14 19.66
C ILE A 468 -31.22 15.74 20.07
N LEU A 469 -32.48 15.61 20.46
CA LEU A 469 -33.07 14.33 20.89
C LEU A 469 -33.15 13.32 19.75
N ALA A 470 -33.41 13.75 18.51
CA ALA A 470 -33.48 12.87 17.35
C ALA A 470 -32.14 12.25 16.97
N SER A 471 -31.01 12.84 17.42
CA SER A 471 -29.67 12.33 17.16
C SER A 471 -29.27 11.12 18.02
N GLU A 472 -29.95 10.90 19.16
CA GLU A 472 -29.59 9.86 20.14
C GLU A 472 -29.53 8.46 19.52
N HIS A 473 -30.51 8.13 18.68
CA HIS A 473 -30.58 6.82 18.00
C HIS A 473 -29.30 6.53 17.21
N TYR A 474 -28.80 7.52 16.50
CA TYR A 474 -27.61 7.38 15.69
C TYR A 474 -26.33 7.19 16.54
N PHE A 475 -26.14 7.99 17.59
CA PHE A 475 -24.97 7.85 18.45
C PHE A 475 -24.97 6.52 19.21
N ARG A 476 -26.13 6.06 19.70
CA ARG A 476 -26.25 4.73 20.32
C ARG A 476 -25.92 3.61 19.34
N LYS A 477 -26.38 3.73 18.09
CA LYS A 477 -26.05 2.77 17.05
C LYS A 477 -24.56 2.75 16.75
N GLU A 478 -23.91 3.93 16.63
CA GLU A 478 -22.46 3.99 16.41
C GLU A 478 -21.68 3.32 17.55
N LEU A 479 -22.04 3.62 18.80
CA LEU A 479 -21.41 2.99 19.97
C LEU A 479 -21.54 1.45 19.98
N SER A 480 -22.60 0.92 19.41
CA SER A 480 -22.75 -0.53 19.26
C SER A 480 -21.89 -1.14 18.14
N ILE A 481 -21.45 -0.33 17.17
CA ILE A 481 -20.64 -0.76 16.02
C ILE A 481 -19.14 -0.59 16.29
N SER A 482 -18.72 0.58 16.79
CA SER A 482 -17.30 0.96 16.81
C SER A 482 -16.80 1.50 18.15
N ASP A 483 -17.66 1.67 19.15
CA ASP A 483 -17.35 2.35 20.44
C ASP A 483 -16.61 3.70 20.23
N TYR A 484 -17.05 4.48 19.22
CA TYR A 484 -16.39 5.72 18.84
C TYR A 484 -16.58 6.78 19.91
N TYR A 485 -15.51 7.10 20.63
CA TYR A 485 -15.55 7.93 21.84
C TYR A 485 -16.17 9.32 21.64
N MET A 486 -16.06 9.92 20.43
CA MET A 486 -16.70 11.20 20.11
C MET A 486 -18.22 11.18 20.30
N CYS A 487 -18.85 10.01 20.17
CA CYS A 487 -20.29 9.87 20.44
C CYS A 487 -20.66 10.21 21.87
N TYR A 488 -19.77 9.96 22.85
CA TYR A 488 -20.06 10.27 24.26
C TYR A 488 -20.19 11.78 24.50
N PHE A 489 -19.40 12.61 23.84
CA PHE A 489 -19.55 14.06 23.90
C PHE A 489 -20.95 14.52 23.45
N HIS A 490 -21.41 13.98 22.31
CA HIS A 490 -22.75 14.31 21.79
C HIS A 490 -23.89 13.66 22.61
N MET A 491 -23.67 12.48 23.18
CA MET A 491 -24.61 11.84 24.11
C MET A 491 -24.76 12.63 25.41
N ALA A 492 -23.69 13.26 25.90
CA ALA A 492 -23.77 14.18 27.03
C ALA A 492 -24.69 15.37 26.74
N ARG A 493 -24.62 15.93 25.51
CA ARG A 493 -25.52 16.98 25.05
C ARG A 493 -26.98 16.51 24.98
N VAL A 494 -27.22 15.28 24.49
CA VAL A 494 -28.57 14.68 24.49
C VAL A 494 -29.10 14.49 25.91
N ALA A 495 -28.28 14.00 26.82
CA ALA A 495 -28.66 13.80 28.23
C ALA A 495 -28.97 15.13 28.92
N PHE A 496 -28.18 16.18 28.64
CA PHE A 496 -28.43 17.51 29.15
C PHE A 496 -29.78 18.08 28.66
N GLU A 497 -30.09 17.91 27.37
CA GLU A 497 -31.39 18.31 26.79
C GLU A 497 -32.58 17.58 27.42
N LYS A 498 -32.37 16.31 27.83
CA LYS A 498 -33.35 15.53 28.60
C LYS A 498 -33.43 15.93 30.08
N ASN A 499 -32.65 16.88 30.54
CA ASN A 499 -32.47 17.25 31.94
C ASN A 499 -31.93 16.08 32.81
N ASP A 500 -31.27 15.12 32.19
CA ASP A 500 -30.58 13.99 32.86
C ASP A 500 -29.12 14.36 33.15
N LYS A 501 -28.91 15.20 34.16
CA LYS A 501 -27.58 15.68 34.54
C LYS A 501 -26.63 14.56 34.98
N PRO A 502 -27.08 13.49 35.71
CA PRO A 502 -26.21 12.39 36.02
C PRO A 502 -25.67 11.66 34.77
N ALA A 503 -26.53 11.41 33.79
CA ALA A 503 -26.08 10.79 32.53
C ALA A 503 -25.16 11.72 31.72
N ALA A 504 -25.42 13.02 31.70
CA ALA A 504 -24.55 13.99 31.04
C ALA A 504 -23.13 14.00 31.65
N ILE A 505 -23.03 13.99 32.98
CA ILE A 505 -21.77 13.88 33.69
C ILE A 505 -21.04 12.59 33.30
N HIS A 506 -21.73 11.46 33.37
CA HIS A 506 -21.12 10.16 33.04
C HIS A 506 -20.55 10.13 31.62
N TYR A 507 -21.31 10.60 30.63
CA TYR A 507 -20.82 10.65 29.25
C TYR A 507 -19.62 11.57 29.06
N LEU A 508 -19.57 12.73 29.75
CA LEU A 508 -18.38 13.61 29.69
C LEU A 508 -17.17 12.99 30.41
N GLU A 509 -17.37 12.32 31.55
CA GLU A 509 -16.31 11.57 32.23
C GLU A 509 -15.70 10.53 31.28
N VAL A 510 -16.53 9.70 30.60
CA VAL A 510 -16.08 8.69 29.64
C VAL A 510 -15.35 9.31 28.44
N PHE A 511 -15.87 10.43 27.91
CA PHE A 511 -15.22 11.16 26.81
C PHE A 511 -13.83 11.67 27.23
N LEU A 512 -13.72 12.32 28.40
CA LEU A 512 -12.47 12.90 28.90
C LEU A 512 -11.43 11.86 29.35
N ASP A 513 -11.83 10.61 29.58
CA ASP A 513 -10.88 9.51 29.76
C ASP A 513 -10.12 9.18 28.47
N LYS A 514 -10.68 9.51 27.32
CA LYS A 514 -10.05 9.30 26.00
C LYS A 514 -9.40 10.58 25.45
N ASP A 515 -9.99 11.73 25.69
CA ASP A 515 -9.47 13.05 25.29
C ASP A 515 -9.49 14.03 26.48
N PRO A 516 -8.51 13.91 27.40
CA PRO A 516 -8.47 14.73 28.61
C PRO A 516 -8.15 16.20 28.36
N SER A 517 -7.74 16.57 27.13
CA SER A 517 -7.36 17.93 26.75
C SER A 517 -8.46 18.73 26.08
N ASP A 518 -9.63 18.13 25.80
CA ASP A 518 -10.74 18.86 25.18
C ASP A 518 -11.30 19.95 26.13
N GLU A 519 -11.09 21.21 25.75
CA GLU A 519 -11.45 22.37 26.55
C GLU A 519 -12.97 22.47 26.78
N GLN A 520 -13.79 22.20 25.75
CA GLN A 520 -15.25 22.32 25.81
C GLN A 520 -15.84 21.25 26.75
N ALA A 521 -15.37 20.01 26.67
CA ALA A 521 -15.83 18.93 27.52
C ALA A 521 -15.44 19.17 28.98
N ASN A 522 -14.20 19.62 29.24
CA ASN A 522 -13.72 19.98 30.57
C ASN A 522 -14.58 21.09 31.20
N ASN A 523 -14.85 22.15 30.44
CA ASN A 523 -15.70 23.25 30.91
C ASN A 523 -17.14 22.80 31.18
N ASN A 524 -17.73 22.02 30.27
CA ASN A 524 -19.09 21.51 30.45
C ASN A 524 -19.19 20.58 31.69
N LEU A 525 -18.21 19.71 31.90
CA LEU A 525 -18.18 18.80 33.07
C LEU A 525 -18.03 19.60 34.38
N LEU A 526 -17.16 20.60 34.39
CA LEU A 526 -16.98 21.49 35.55
C LEU A 526 -18.29 22.22 35.92
N LEU A 527 -18.96 22.78 34.93
CA LEU A 527 -20.25 23.46 35.14
C LEU A 527 -21.34 22.51 35.68
N LEU A 528 -21.40 21.28 35.15
CA LEU A 528 -22.34 20.27 35.64
C LEU A 528 -22.04 19.82 37.08
N TYR A 529 -20.79 19.71 37.49
CA TYR A 529 -20.43 19.41 38.87
C TYR A 529 -20.84 20.53 39.82
N LEU A 530 -20.67 21.81 39.40
CA LEU A 530 -21.09 22.95 40.20
C LEU A 530 -22.61 22.98 40.34
N ASP A 531 -23.32 22.83 39.23
CA ASP A 531 -24.79 22.85 39.18
C ASP A 531 -25.42 21.70 39.99
N THR A 532 -24.77 20.54 40.02
CA THR A 532 -25.20 19.38 40.83
C THR A 532 -24.60 19.36 42.24
N LYS A 533 -23.94 20.42 42.67
CA LYS A 533 -23.33 20.61 44.00
C LYS A 533 -22.27 19.57 44.38
N GLN A 534 -21.59 18.98 43.37
CA GLN A 534 -20.51 18.04 43.56
C GLN A 534 -19.14 18.74 43.77
N LYS A 535 -19.02 19.54 44.84
CA LYS A 535 -17.88 20.44 45.12
C LYS A 535 -16.52 19.77 45.02
N GLU A 536 -16.35 18.56 45.56
CA GLU A 536 -15.06 17.86 45.55
C GLU A 536 -14.67 17.38 44.13
N LYS A 537 -15.65 16.92 43.34
CA LYS A 537 -15.38 16.56 41.94
C LYS A 537 -15.03 17.79 41.09
N ALA A 538 -15.69 18.94 41.35
CA ALA A 538 -15.39 20.21 40.70
C ALA A 538 -13.95 20.66 41.00
N LYS A 539 -13.48 20.57 42.28
CA LYS A 539 -12.09 20.87 42.65
C LYS A 539 -11.09 19.98 41.89
N THR A 540 -11.35 18.69 41.82
CA THR A 540 -10.52 17.71 41.10
C THR A 540 -10.48 18.04 39.60
N GLN A 541 -11.62 18.42 39.01
CA GLN A 541 -11.72 18.81 37.61
C GLN A 541 -10.89 20.06 37.30
N VAL A 542 -10.93 21.09 38.15
CA VAL A 542 -10.08 22.28 38.03
C VAL A 542 -8.59 21.93 38.05
N GLN A 543 -8.18 20.98 38.92
CA GLN A 543 -6.78 20.51 38.94
C GLN A 543 -6.38 19.82 37.64
N LYS A 544 -7.24 18.95 37.06
CA LYS A 544 -7.02 18.30 35.77
C LYS A 544 -6.90 19.32 34.64
N MET A 545 -7.82 20.32 34.59
CA MET A 545 -7.76 21.39 33.58
C MET A 545 -6.43 22.14 33.64
N LYS A 546 -5.94 22.50 34.82
CA LYS A 546 -4.62 23.14 34.99
C LYS A 546 -3.47 22.25 34.51
N GLN A 547 -3.53 20.96 34.80
CA GLN A 547 -2.53 20.00 34.36
C GLN A 547 -2.42 19.94 32.84
N TYR A 548 -3.56 20.08 32.12
CA TYR A 548 -3.61 20.07 30.65
C TYR A 548 -3.52 21.47 30.04
N GLY A 549 -3.24 22.51 30.84
CA GLY A 549 -3.11 23.89 30.36
C GLY A 549 -4.42 24.53 29.93
N ILE A 550 -5.57 24.01 30.38
CA ILE A 550 -6.91 24.51 30.04
C ILE A 550 -7.24 25.67 30.99
N THR A 551 -7.72 26.79 30.41
CA THR A 551 -8.10 27.97 31.18
C THR A 551 -9.37 27.68 32.00
N VAL A 552 -9.29 27.88 33.33
CA VAL A 552 -10.45 27.77 34.20
C VAL A 552 -11.23 29.09 34.14
N PRO A 553 -12.57 29.06 33.93
CA PRO A 553 -13.36 30.29 33.91
C PRO A 553 -13.22 31.13 35.20
N SER A 554 -13.14 32.46 35.04
CA SER A 554 -12.92 33.39 36.14
C SER A 554 -14.01 33.29 37.25
N GLY A 555 -13.61 33.39 38.51
CA GLY A 555 -14.49 33.30 39.67
C GLY A 555 -14.87 31.90 40.13
N ILE A 556 -14.62 30.84 39.37
CA ILE A 556 -14.96 29.48 39.79
C ILE A 556 -14.04 29.02 40.92
N GLU A 557 -12.77 29.37 40.90
CA GLU A 557 -11.82 28.98 41.93
C GLU A 557 -12.19 29.59 43.29
N GLU A 558 -12.70 30.82 43.29
CA GLU A 558 -13.19 31.48 44.50
C GLU A 558 -14.45 30.82 45.08
N GLN A 559 -15.35 30.35 44.19
CA GLN A 559 -16.57 29.62 44.59
C GLN A 559 -16.26 28.22 45.17
N LEU A 560 -15.11 27.69 44.86
CA LEU A 560 -14.71 26.35 45.29
C LEU A 560 -13.86 26.35 46.57
N GLN A 561 -13.36 27.52 46.99
CA GLN A 561 -12.73 27.65 48.31
C GLN A 561 -13.78 27.46 49.40
#